data_be4be556f8bf7873cbd2f783001def1a
#
_entry.id   be4be556f8bf7873cbd2f783001def1a
#
_cell.length_a   1.000
_cell.length_b   1.000
_cell.length_c   1.000
_cell.angle_alpha   90.00
_cell.angle_beta   90.00
_cell.angle_gamma   90.00
#
_symmetry.space_group_name_H-M   'P 1'
#
loop_
_entity.id
_entity.type
_entity.pdbx_description
1 polymer ?
#
loop_
_entity_poly.entity_id
_entity_poly.type
_entity_poly.pdbx_seq_one_letter_code
_entity_poly.pdbx_strand_id
1 'polypeptide(L)'
;MATNQRSRILAWCILAVLIVCVAGLPLIALGYSAREAERPNPSLRFEATTRHLTWGDRYYYGGMPKPRPVFPSEITVLTNTGYVVGYCEARMDPAWVCYRLSEVASFHATPRPKGFVVDLRTHARVTTRDYANSGYDRGHMAPNYAIALCYGAQAQQETFLMSNIIPQRPNLNRRVWEQLEQAEVKNYAQRFKQLWVIAGPVFRGDAKRLEGGVLLPDACFKILIVEVNQRPHMLAFIMPQSVSGAELPQQFLTSVAEIENRTGLTFFPDLPKEIEERTEVETAKQMW
;
A
#
# COMPACT_ATOMS: atom_id res chain seq x y z
N MET A 1 47.23 30.17 46.97
CA MET A 1 46.22 30.98 47.68
C MET A 1 44.88 30.35 47.36
N ALA A 2 44.49 29.55 48.21
CA ALA A 2 43.47 29.70 49.25
C ALA A 2 42.10 29.38 48.67
N THR A 3 41.63 28.19 48.89
CA THR A 3 40.69 27.76 49.98
C THR A 3 39.24 28.16 49.67
N ASN A 4 38.24 27.41 49.80
CA ASN A 4 37.87 26.38 50.76
C ASN A 4 36.47 25.88 50.35
N GLN A 5 36.14 24.66 50.25
CA GLN A 5 35.75 23.75 51.30
C GLN A 5 34.29 23.86 51.76
N ARG A 6 33.67 22.71 51.76
CA ARG A 6 32.65 22.17 52.68
C ARG A 6 31.17 22.41 52.28
N SER A 7 30.28 21.54 52.48
CA SER A 7 30.18 20.20 53.10
C SER A 7 28.75 19.74 52.90
N ARG A 8 28.49 18.49 52.53
CA ARG A 8 28.03 17.40 53.41
C ARG A 8 27.00 17.78 54.44
N ILE A 9 25.88 17.12 54.40
CA ILE A 9 25.08 16.51 55.48
C ILE A 9 23.88 15.88 54.76
N LEU A 10 23.81 14.60 54.52
CA LEU A 10 23.60 13.43 55.37
C LEU A 10 22.31 13.56 56.20
N ALA A 11 21.28 12.85 55.77
CA ALA A 11 20.94 11.55 56.29
C ALA A 11 19.80 11.53 57.33
N TRP A 12 19.07 10.47 57.22
CA TRP A 12 18.39 9.67 58.28
C TRP A 12 17.08 10.27 58.82
N CYS A 13 16.06 9.62 58.96
CA CYS A 13 15.54 8.39 59.56
C CYS A 13 14.02 8.60 59.65
N ILE A 14 13.13 7.78 59.86
CA ILE A 14 12.98 6.50 60.50
C ILE A 14 11.53 6.06 60.25
N LEU A 15 11.38 4.83 60.01
CA LEU A 15 10.28 3.93 60.26
C LEU A 15 9.53 4.22 61.59
N ALA A 16 8.20 4.31 61.51
CA ALA A 16 7.37 4.07 62.70
C ALA A 16 6.09 3.33 62.32
N VAL A 17 6.10 2.08 62.64
CA VAL A 17 4.94 1.19 62.77
C VAL A 17 4.15 1.63 63.97
N LEU A 18 2.82 1.77 63.83
CA LEU A 18 1.92 1.72 64.98
C LEU A 18 0.65 0.96 64.60
N ILE A 19 0.61 -0.24 65.13
CA ILE A 19 -0.58 -1.09 65.27
C ILE A 19 -1.39 -0.53 66.42
N VAL A 20 -2.66 -0.25 66.20
CA VAL A 20 -3.65 -0.23 67.29
C VAL A 20 -4.89 -1.00 66.81
N CYS A 21 -5.04 -2.16 67.42
CA CYS A 21 -6.32 -2.85 67.55
C CYS A 21 -7.19 -2.07 68.52
N VAL A 22 -8.51 -2.04 68.33
CA VAL A 22 -9.54 -2.34 69.35
C VAL A 22 -10.95 -2.23 68.76
N ALA A 23 -11.65 -3.36 68.81
CA ALA A 23 -13.02 -3.59 69.27
C ALA A 23 -14.20 -2.74 68.72
N GLY A 24 -15.01 -3.37 67.91
CA GLY A 24 -16.35 -3.87 68.27
C GLY A 24 -17.46 -2.81 68.42
N LEU A 25 -18.43 -2.89 67.53
CA LEU A 25 -19.88 -2.86 67.80
C LEU A 25 -20.67 -2.54 66.52
N PRO A 26 -21.99 -2.61 66.38
CA PRO A 26 -22.65 -3.72 65.67
C PRO A 26 -23.23 -3.34 64.30
N LEU A 27 -23.52 -4.37 63.57
CA LEU A 27 -24.27 -4.33 62.30
C LEU A 27 -25.63 -3.63 62.47
N ILE A 28 -25.82 -2.60 61.65
CA ILE A 28 -27.16 -2.22 61.23
C ILE A 28 -27.25 -2.69 59.77
N ALA A 29 -27.97 -3.76 59.59
CA ALA A 29 -28.34 -4.29 58.26
C ALA A 29 -29.38 -3.32 57.65
N LEU A 30 -28.92 -2.42 56.80
CA LEU A 30 -29.79 -1.75 55.83
C LEU A 30 -29.77 -2.57 54.55
N GLY A 31 -30.90 -3.26 54.32
CA GLY A 31 -31.11 -4.00 53.09
C GLY A 31 -31.02 -3.10 51.87
N TYR A 32 -29.92 -3.15 51.19
CA TYR A 32 -29.84 -2.76 49.77
C TYR A 32 -30.17 -4.02 48.97
N SER A 33 -31.40 -4.04 48.43
CA SER A 33 -31.77 -4.89 47.34
C SER A 33 -30.74 -4.70 46.22
N ALA A 34 -29.81 -5.65 46.09
CA ALA A 34 -28.99 -5.78 44.92
C ALA A 34 -29.96 -6.08 43.76
N ARG A 35 -30.28 -5.07 42.96
CA ARG A 35 -30.75 -5.31 41.61
C ARG A 35 -29.70 -6.23 40.98
N GLU A 36 -30.11 -7.42 40.68
CA GLU A 36 -29.37 -8.32 39.77
C GLU A 36 -29.04 -7.50 38.51
N ALA A 37 -27.80 -7.06 38.44
CA ALA A 37 -27.24 -6.64 37.16
C ALA A 37 -27.38 -7.85 36.24
N GLU A 38 -28.28 -7.78 35.26
CA GLU A 38 -28.39 -8.75 34.20
C GLU A 38 -27.01 -9.10 33.72
N ARG A 39 -26.60 -10.34 33.98
CA ARG A 39 -25.37 -10.87 33.40
C ARG A 39 -25.57 -10.81 31.89
N PRO A 40 -24.71 -10.11 31.13
CA PRO A 40 -24.84 -10.10 29.69
C PRO A 40 -24.83 -11.54 29.21
N ASN A 41 -25.85 -11.89 28.42
CA ASN A 41 -26.05 -13.18 27.81
C ASN A 41 -24.74 -13.66 27.16
N PRO A 42 -24.16 -14.82 27.57
CA PRO A 42 -22.91 -15.31 26.99
C PRO A 42 -22.99 -15.59 25.49
N SER A 43 -24.22 -15.74 24.93
CA SER A 43 -24.43 -15.93 23.49
C SER A 43 -24.35 -14.62 22.67
N LEU A 44 -24.28 -13.44 23.33
CA LEU A 44 -23.99 -12.14 22.71
C LEU A 44 -22.57 -11.66 22.99
N ARG A 45 -21.68 -12.50 23.50
CA ARG A 45 -20.29 -12.38 23.14
C ARG A 45 -20.24 -12.64 21.62
N PHE A 46 -20.57 -11.62 20.86
CA PHE A 46 -19.78 -11.34 19.69
C PHE A 46 -18.35 -11.46 20.23
N GLU A 47 -17.72 -12.60 19.95
CA GLU A 47 -16.31 -12.63 19.91
C GLU A 47 -15.94 -11.50 18.92
N ALA A 48 -15.68 -10.34 19.45
CA ALA A 48 -14.65 -9.49 18.95
C ALA A 48 -13.36 -10.29 19.13
N THR A 49 -13.33 -11.51 18.55
CA THR A 49 -12.14 -12.01 17.93
C THR A 49 -11.74 -10.80 17.13
N THR A 50 -10.78 -10.06 17.61
CA THR A 50 -9.95 -9.16 16.87
C THR A 50 -9.33 -10.01 15.76
N ARG A 51 -10.12 -10.46 14.81
CA ARG A 51 -9.74 -10.37 13.43
C ARG A 51 -9.48 -8.87 13.30
N HIS A 52 -8.25 -8.47 13.50
CA HIS A 52 -7.68 -7.46 12.66
C HIS A 52 -7.90 -8.00 11.25
N LEU A 53 -9.11 -7.83 10.76
CA LEU A 53 -9.40 -7.86 9.36
C LEU A 53 -8.76 -6.57 8.84
N THR A 54 -7.44 -6.56 8.85
CA THR A 54 -6.74 -5.83 7.87
C THR A 54 -7.13 -6.53 6.58
N TRP A 55 -7.97 -5.91 5.80
CA TRP A 55 -8.27 -6.34 4.42
C TRP A 55 -6.97 -6.35 3.61
N GLY A 56 -5.88 -5.83 4.20
CA GLY A 56 -4.55 -5.77 3.69
C GLY A 56 -3.75 -7.03 4.01
N ASP A 57 -3.36 -7.77 2.99
CA ASP A 57 -2.33 -8.79 3.04
C ASP A 57 -0.95 -8.13 2.89
N ARG A 58 0.09 -8.97 2.77
CA ARG A 58 1.47 -8.52 2.65
C ARG A 58 1.68 -7.53 1.51
N TYR A 59 1.00 -7.70 0.37
CA TYR A 59 1.20 -6.89 -0.83
C TYR A 59 -0.07 -6.31 -1.43
N TYR A 60 -1.23 -6.85 -1.15
CA TYR A 60 -2.52 -6.40 -1.70
C TYR A 60 -3.54 -6.13 -0.61
N TYR A 61 -4.57 -5.41 -0.95
CA TYR A 61 -5.66 -5.03 -0.06
C TYR A 61 -6.98 -5.56 -0.61
N GLY A 62 -7.83 -6.17 0.23
CA GLY A 62 -9.13 -6.67 -0.19
C GLY A 62 -9.10 -7.74 -1.28
N GLY A 63 -8.01 -8.52 -1.35
CA GLY A 63 -7.79 -9.53 -2.37
C GLY A 63 -7.01 -9.03 -3.59
N MET A 64 -6.50 -9.97 -4.40
CA MET A 64 -5.80 -9.65 -5.64
C MET A 64 -6.79 -9.25 -6.73
N PRO A 65 -6.43 -8.29 -7.63
CA PRO A 65 -7.26 -7.94 -8.78
C PRO A 65 -7.59 -9.17 -9.63
N LYS A 66 -8.85 -9.26 -10.08
CA LYS A 66 -9.36 -10.37 -10.91
C LYS A 66 -9.78 -9.87 -12.28
N PRO A 67 -9.53 -10.64 -13.36
CA PRO A 67 -10.05 -10.30 -14.67
C PRO A 67 -11.58 -10.47 -14.71
N ARG A 68 -12.28 -9.50 -15.30
CA ARG A 68 -13.70 -9.63 -15.68
C ARG A 68 -13.82 -10.46 -16.96
N PRO A 69 -15.01 -11.00 -17.31
CA PRO A 69 -15.20 -11.74 -18.55
C PRO A 69 -14.80 -10.99 -19.82
N VAL A 70 -14.81 -9.66 -19.78
CA VAL A 70 -14.38 -8.79 -20.89
C VAL A 70 -12.85 -8.66 -21.02
N PHE A 71 -12.08 -9.14 -20.05
CA PHE A 71 -10.62 -9.08 -20.10
C PHE A 71 -10.11 -10.09 -21.14
N PRO A 72 -9.23 -9.68 -22.07
CA PRO A 72 -8.97 -10.43 -23.30
C PRO A 72 -8.09 -11.66 -23.14
N SER A 73 -7.55 -11.95 -21.95
CA SER A 73 -6.53 -12.99 -21.76
C SER A 73 -6.42 -13.45 -20.31
N GLU A 74 -5.78 -14.59 -20.13
CA GLU A 74 -5.40 -15.06 -18.79
C GLU A 74 -4.32 -14.19 -18.15
N ILE A 75 -4.34 -14.14 -16.81
CA ILE A 75 -3.34 -13.44 -16.00
C ILE A 75 -2.56 -14.47 -15.20
N THR A 76 -1.25 -14.49 -15.37
CA THR A 76 -0.31 -15.29 -14.57
C THR A 76 0.17 -14.48 -13.38
N VAL A 77 -0.02 -15.00 -12.16
CA VAL A 77 0.44 -14.34 -10.94
C VAL A 77 1.90 -14.68 -10.67
N LEU A 78 2.74 -13.65 -10.57
CA LEU A 78 4.18 -13.75 -10.30
C LEU A 78 4.49 -13.05 -8.97
N THR A 79 4.88 -13.82 -7.95
CA THR A 79 5.23 -13.29 -6.63
C THR A 79 6.73 -12.95 -6.56
N ASN A 80 7.04 -11.78 -6.03
CA ASN A 80 8.37 -11.27 -5.77
C ASN A 80 8.55 -10.91 -4.29
N THR A 81 9.76 -10.59 -3.87
CA THR A 81 10.08 -10.31 -2.45
C THR A 81 9.37 -9.06 -1.92
N GLY A 82 9.07 -8.07 -2.76
CA GLY A 82 8.45 -6.80 -2.34
C GLY A 82 7.12 -6.48 -3.02
N TYR A 83 6.65 -7.31 -3.96
CA TYR A 83 5.46 -7.04 -4.75
C TYR A 83 4.95 -8.28 -5.47
N VAL A 84 3.72 -8.22 -5.99
CA VAL A 84 3.09 -9.27 -6.81
C VAL A 84 2.66 -8.66 -8.14
N VAL A 85 2.84 -9.41 -9.21
CA VAL A 85 2.48 -9.03 -10.58
C VAL A 85 1.38 -9.96 -11.10
N GLY A 86 0.33 -9.41 -11.68
CA GLY A 86 -0.57 -10.13 -12.58
C GLY A 86 -0.12 -9.89 -14.02
N TYR A 87 0.62 -10.82 -14.58
CA TYR A 87 1.19 -10.69 -15.92
C TYR A 87 0.26 -11.21 -17.02
N CYS A 88 0.13 -10.46 -18.10
CA CYS A 88 -0.68 -10.82 -19.27
C CYS A 88 0.23 -11.14 -20.45
N GLU A 89 0.38 -12.42 -20.79
CA GLU A 89 1.24 -12.88 -21.88
C GLU A 89 0.81 -12.29 -23.26
N ALA A 90 -0.48 -12.21 -23.52
CA ALA A 90 -0.98 -11.66 -24.78
C ALA A 90 -0.66 -10.17 -24.97
N ARG A 91 -0.46 -9.43 -23.86
CA ARG A 91 -0.07 -8.02 -23.89
C ARG A 91 1.43 -7.83 -23.82
N MET A 92 2.16 -8.84 -23.34
CA MET A 92 3.57 -8.78 -22.98
C MET A 92 3.87 -7.72 -21.91
N ASP A 93 2.89 -7.46 -21.03
CA ASP A 93 2.88 -6.44 -20.00
C ASP A 93 2.24 -6.97 -18.72
N PRO A 94 2.56 -6.42 -17.53
CA PRO A 94 1.73 -6.62 -16.36
C PRO A 94 0.35 -6.00 -16.58
N ALA A 95 -0.73 -6.75 -16.25
CA ALA A 95 -2.07 -6.20 -16.18
C ALA A 95 -2.24 -5.33 -14.93
N TRP A 96 -1.57 -5.72 -13.85
CA TRP A 96 -1.52 -5.03 -12.58
C TRP A 96 -0.28 -5.44 -11.77
N VAL A 97 0.14 -4.58 -10.86
CA VAL A 97 1.17 -4.84 -9.86
C VAL A 97 0.65 -4.36 -8.51
N CYS A 98 0.79 -5.19 -7.48
CA CYS A 98 0.41 -4.85 -6.10
C CYS A 98 1.64 -4.83 -5.20
N TYR A 99 1.76 -3.81 -4.36
CA TYR A 99 2.80 -3.71 -3.34
C TYR A 99 2.30 -2.96 -2.12
N ARG A 100 3.01 -3.13 -1.00
CA ARG A 100 2.76 -2.39 0.23
C ARG A 100 4.01 -1.62 0.62
N LEU A 101 3.87 -0.38 0.99
CA LEU A 101 4.91 0.43 1.60
C LEU A 101 4.61 0.61 3.09
N SER A 102 5.66 0.64 3.88
CA SER A 102 5.59 0.93 5.32
C SER A 102 6.45 2.15 5.65
N GLU A 103 6.21 2.71 6.82
CA GLU A 103 7.11 3.70 7.39
C GLU A 103 8.54 3.17 7.41
N VAL A 104 9.50 4.01 7.04
CA VAL A 104 10.93 3.68 7.03
C VAL A 104 11.70 4.69 7.88
N ALA A 105 12.70 4.21 8.60
CA ALA A 105 13.54 5.05 9.46
C ALA A 105 14.55 5.91 8.67
N SER A 106 14.81 5.55 7.42
CA SER A 106 15.81 6.22 6.59
C SER A 106 15.42 6.17 5.11
N PHE A 107 15.76 7.21 4.37
CA PHE A 107 15.55 7.31 2.93
C PHE A 107 16.82 6.99 2.10
N HIS A 108 17.73 6.21 2.65
CA HIS A 108 18.93 5.74 1.96
C HIS A 108 18.68 4.36 1.36
N ALA A 109 18.37 4.32 0.07
CA ALA A 109 18.25 3.08 -0.68
C ALA A 109 19.62 2.55 -1.10
N THR A 110 19.72 1.25 -1.35
CA THR A 110 20.86 0.64 -2.01
C THR A 110 21.04 1.19 -3.42
N PRO A 111 22.29 1.17 -3.98
CA PRO A 111 22.53 1.63 -5.34
C PRO A 111 21.60 0.96 -6.35
N ARG A 112 21.12 1.74 -7.31
CA ARG A 112 20.22 1.25 -8.35
C ARG A 112 20.90 0.15 -9.19
N PRO A 113 20.25 -0.99 -9.47
CA PRO A 113 20.74 -2.00 -10.39
C PRO A 113 21.08 -1.45 -11.78
N LYS A 114 22.10 -2.00 -12.43
CA LYS A 114 22.64 -1.46 -13.69
C LYS A 114 21.78 -1.73 -14.91
N GLY A 115 20.87 -2.71 -14.86
CA GLY A 115 20.10 -3.09 -16.04
C GLY A 115 18.86 -3.92 -15.71
N PHE A 116 17.96 -3.98 -16.68
CA PHE A 116 16.78 -4.80 -16.62
C PHE A 116 17.08 -6.25 -17.00
N VAL A 117 16.31 -7.18 -16.48
CA VAL A 117 16.49 -8.63 -16.62
C VAL A 117 15.22 -9.27 -17.15
N VAL A 118 15.35 -10.19 -18.06
CA VAL A 118 14.23 -11.01 -18.56
C VAL A 118 13.65 -11.82 -17.40
N ASP A 119 12.34 -11.80 -17.24
CA ASP A 119 11.70 -12.68 -16.29
C ASP A 119 11.46 -14.06 -16.93
N LEU A 120 12.21 -15.04 -16.45
CA LEU A 120 12.14 -16.40 -16.98
C LEU A 120 10.86 -17.15 -16.62
N ARG A 121 9.99 -16.59 -15.82
CA ARG A 121 8.66 -17.13 -15.47
C ARG A 121 7.60 -16.80 -16.51
N THR A 122 7.84 -15.78 -17.36
CA THR A 122 6.92 -15.43 -18.47
C THR A 122 7.23 -16.21 -19.73
N HIS A 123 6.25 -16.46 -20.58
CA HIS A 123 6.45 -17.05 -21.91
C HIS A 123 6.92 -16.00 -22.92
N ALA A 124 6.45 -14.78 -22.82
CA ALA A 124 6.81 -13.68 -23.72
C ALA A 124 8.30 -13.31 -23.69
N ARG A 125 9.00 -13.57 -22.58
CA ARG A 125 10.45 -13.32 -22.43
C ARG A 125 10.88 -11.92 -22.88
N VAL A 126 10.09 -10.90 -22.53
CA VAL A 126 10.35 -9.51 -22.89
C VAL A 126 11.77 -9.10 -22.46
N THR A 127 12.46 -8.41 -23.34
CA THR A 127 13.84 -7.94 -23.19
C THR A 127 13.93 -6.43 -23.30
N THR A 128 15.09 -5.87 -22.97
CA THR A 128 15.35 -4.44 -23.21
C THR A 128 15.37 -4.06 -24.69
N ARG A 129 15.58 -5.03 -25.59
CA ARG A 129 15.59 -4.80 -27.04
C ARG A 129 14.21 -4.52 -27.59
N ASP A 130 13.15 -5.08 -26.97
CA ASP A 130 11.77 -4.87 -27.38
C ASP A 130 11.30 -3.42 -27.15
N TYR A 131 12.08 -2.65 -26.41
CA TYR A 131 11.88 -1.20 -26.18
C TYR A 131 12.86 -0.33 -26.99
N ALA A 132 13.79 -0.93 -27.75
CA ALA A 132 14.82 -0.18 -28.45
C ALA A 132 14.19 0.77 -29.48
N ASN A 133 14.71 2.00 -29.58
CA ASN A 133 14.28 3.05 -30.53
C ASN A 133 12.78 3.41 -30.47
N SER A 134 12.03 2.95 -29.45
CA SER A 134 10.61 3.18 -29.33
C SER A 134 10.24 4.62 -28.90
N GLY A 135 11.17 5.34 -28.29
CA GLY A 135 10.89 6.63 -27.66
C GLY A 135 10.20 6.53 -26.32
N TYR A 136 9.99 5.31 -25.80
CA TYR A 136 9.40 5.04 -24.49
C TYR A 136 10.46 4.59 -23.49
N ASP A 137 10.29 5.01 -22.25
CA ASP A 137 11.03 4.49 -21.12
C ASP A 137 10.53 3.09 -20.73
N ARG A 138 11.38 2.34 -20.09
CA ARG A 138 11.01 1.13 -19.35
C ARG A 138 10.50 1.57 -17.99
N GLY A 139 9.19 1.83 -17.89
CA GLY A 139 8.55 2.35 -16.70
C GLY A 139 8.24 1.24 -15.70
N HIS A 140 8.63 1.45 -14.45
CA HIS A 140 8.36 0.53 -13.35
C HIS A 140 6.90 0.66 -12.89
N MET A 141 6.26 -0.47 -12.56
CA MET A 141 4.97 -0.46 -11.88
C MET A 141 5.15 -0.55 -10.36
N ALA A 142 5.96 -1.51 -9.86
CA ALA A 142 6.47 -1.47 -8.48
C ALA A 142 7.77 -0.64 -8.48
N PRO A 143 7.80 0.51 -7.76
CA PRO A 143 8.90 1.49 -7.88
C PRO A 143 10.18 1.01 -7.22
N ASN A 144 11.28 1.01 -7.95
CA ASN A 144 12.59 0.57 -7.48
C ASN A 144 13.01 1.22 -6.14
N TYR A 145 12.86 2.54 -6.02
CA TYR A 145 13.31 3.27 -4.83
C TYR A 145 12.49 2.89 -3.58
N ALA A 146 11.18 2.93 -3.66
CA ALA A 146 10.31 2.63 -2.53
C ALA A 146 10.41 1.15 -2.09
N ILE A 147 10.48 0.23 -3.05
CA ILE A 147 10.68 -1.19 -2.77
C ILE A 147 12.04 -1.44 -2.12
N ALA A 148 13.11 -0.77 -2.58
CA ALA A 148 14.43 -0.87 -1.96
C ALA A 148 14.41 -0.43 -0.49
N LEU A 149 13.72 0.66 -0.17
CA LEU A 149 13.61 1.18 1.19
C LEU A 149 12.85 0.24 2.12
N CYS A 150 11.75 -0.35 1.65
CA CYS A 150 10.88 -1.18 2.48
C CYS A 150 11.34 -2.64 2.58
N TYR A 151 12.00 -3.17 1.54
CA TYR A 151 12.27 -4.62 1.41
C TYR A 151 13.75 -4.96 1.13
N GLY A 152 14.60 -3.96 0.93
CA GLY A 152 16.04 -4.14 0.75
C GLY A 152 16.50 -4.48 -0.67
N ALA A 153 17.79 -4.82 -0.79
CA ALA A 153 18.49 -4.92 -2.07
C ALA A 153 17.97 -6.02 -3.00
N GLN A 154 17.58 -7.17 -2.47
CA GLN A 154 17.06 -8.28 -3.28
C GLN A 154 15.75 -7.87 -3.93
N ALA A 155 14.80 -7.35 -3.16
CA ALA A 155 13.52 -6.88 -3.68
C ALA A 155 13.72 -5.76 -4.72
N GLN A 156 14.69 -4.88 -4.50
CA GLN A 156 15.08 -3.85 -5.45
C GLN A 156 15.54 -4.45 -6.79
N GLN A 157 16.38 -5.49 -6.77
CA GLN A 157 16.82 -6.16 -7.99
C GLN A 157 15.63 -6.78 -8.75
N GLU A 158 14.70 -7.38 -8.04
CA GLU A 158 13.50 -7.98 -8.63
C GLU A 158 12.61 -6.94 -9.32
N THR A 159 12.60 -5.66 -8.89
CA THR A 159 11.86 -4.62 -9.61
C THR A 159 12.35 -4.38 -11.04
N PHE A 160 13.57 -4.82 -11.38
CA PHE A 160 14.15 -4.74 -12.72
C PHE A 160 13.81 -5.92 -13.62
N LEU A 161 13.01 -6.88 -13.14
CA LEU A 161 12.41 -7.91 -14.00
C LEU A 161 11.47 -7.25 -15.01
N MET A 162 11.59 -7.64 -16.29
CA MET A 162 10.78 -7.06 -17.36
C MET A 162 9.28 -7.30 -17.18
N SER A 163 8.88 -8.26 -16.36
CA SER A 163 7.47 -8.47 -15.96
C SER A 163 6.87 -7.35 -15.12
N ASN A 164 7.70 -6.46 -14.54
CA ASN A 164 7.30 -5.28 -13.79
C ASN A 164 7.27 -3.99 -14.64
N ILE A 165 7.56 -4.09 -15.93
CA ILE A 165 7.90 -2.94 -16.78
C ILE A 165 6.87 -2.77 -17.90
N ILE A 166 6.45 -1.51 -18.11
CA ILE A 166 5.58 -1.13 -19.22
C ILE A 166 6.19 0.03 -20.03
N PRO A 167 5.77 0.24 -21.29
CA PRO A 167 6.14 1.44 -22.03
C PRO A 167 5.53 2.70 -21.41
N GLN A 168 6.35 3.64 -20.99
CA GLN A 168 5.91 4.94 -20.49
C GLN A 168 6.62 6.07 -21.23
N ARG A 169 5.90 7.13 -21.63
CA ARG A 169 6.55 8.33 -22.16
C ARG A 169 7.42 8.99 -21.10
N PRO A 170 8.58 9.58 -21.47
CA PRO A 170 9.50 10.23 -20.52
C PRO A 170 8.84 11.27 -19.62
N ASN A 171 7.93 12.09 -20.15
CA ASN A 171 7.21 13.09 -19.36
C ASN A 171 6.28 12.48 -18.31
N LEU A 172 5.63 11.35 -18.63
CA LEU A 172 4.87 10.60 -17.63
C LEU A 172 5.81 9.95 -16.61
N ASN A 173 6.71 9.10 -17.07
CA ASN A 173 7.56 8.28 -16.21
C ASN A 173 8.45 9.12 -15.27
N ARG A 174 9.18 10.10 -15.81
CA ARG A 174 10.21 10.86 -15.09
C ARG A 174 9.70 12.09 -14.36
N ARG A 175 8.41 12.43 -14.48
CA ARG A 175 7.80 13.64 -13.91
C ARG A 175 6.57 13.28 -13.07
N VAL A 176 5.42 13.19 -13.69
CA VAL A 176 4.13 13.06 -12.98
C VAL A 176 4.04 11.75 -12.19
N TRP A 177 4.47 10.65 -12.80
CA TRP A 177 4.47 9.33 -12.15
C TRP A 177 5.48 9.26 -11.00
N GLU A 178 6.73 9.69 -11.27
CA GLU A 178 7.78 9.75 -10.26
C GLU A 178 7.38 10.65 -9.07
N GLN A 179 6.74 11.78 -9.32
CA GLN A 179 6.26 12.66 -8.26
C GLN A 179 5.29 11.95 -7.32
N LEU A 180 4.36 11.16 -7.86
CA LEU A 180 3.45 10.36 -7.04
C LEU A 180 4.19 9.27 -6.27
N GLU A 181 5.12 8.55 -6.91
CA GLU A 181 5.95 7.53 -6.23
C GLU A 181 6.79 8.10 -5.08
N GLN A 182 7.30 9.32 -5.21
CA GLN A 182 7.99 10.00 -4.12
C GLN A 182 7.03 10.33 -2.97
N ALA A 183 5.80 10.78 -3.27
CA ALA A 183 4.79 11.05 -2.26
C ALA A 183 4.35 9.77 -1.53
N GLU A 184 4.24 8.65 -2.23
CA GLU A 184 3.89 7.35 -1.64
C GLU A 184 4.82 6.98 -0.47
N VAL A 185 6.12 7.00 -0.69
CA VAL A 185 7.09 6.54 0.31
C VAL A 185 7.51 7.62 1.29
N LYS A 186 7.62 8.89 0.86
CA LYS A 186 8.10 9.99 1.72
C LYS A 186 7.02 10.64 2.56
N ASN A 187 5.77 10.62 2.09
CA ASN A 187 4.66 11.30 2.73
C ASN A 187 3.62 10.30 3.27
N TYR A 188 2.98 9.52 2.38
CA TYR A 188 1.81 8.72 2.77
C TYR A 188 2.18 7.51 3.64
N ALA A 189 3.22 6.74 3.26
CA ALA A 189 3.67 5.62 4.09
C ALA A 189 4.18 6.09 5.46
N GLN A 190 4.81 7.26 5.54
CA GLN A 190 5.25 7.84 6.82
C GLN A 190 4.06 8.26 7.68
N ARG A 191 3.08 8.95 7.08
CA ARG A 191 1.90 9.47 7.78
C ARG A 191 0.97 8.38 8.27
N PHE A 192 0.69 7.39 7.42
CA PHE A 192 -0.31 6.35 7.68
C PHE A 192 0.28 5.02 8.17
N LYS A 193 1.62 4.92 8.25
CA LYS A 193 2.39 3.74 8.64
C LYS A 193 2.36 2.60 7.63
N GLN A 194 1.30 2.48 6.86
CA GLN A 194 1.13 1.50 5.80
C GLN A 194 0.37 2.12 4.63
N LEU A 195 0.79 1.77 3.43
CA LEU A 195 0.18 2.17 2.18
C LEU A 195 0.17 0.97 1.24
N TRP A 196 -1.00 0.50 0.82
CA TRP A 196 -1.12 -0.46 -0.27
C TRP A 196 -1.28 0.26 -1.58
N VAL A 197 -0.70 -0.29 -2.62
CA VAL A 197 -0.74 0.31 -3.96
C VAL A 197 -1.04 -0.76 -4.99
N ILE A 198 -1.94 -0.44 -5.92
CA ILE A 198 -2.17 -1.19 -7.13
C ILE A 198 -1.86 -0.27 -8.31
N ALA A 199 -1.04 -0.72 -9.24
CA ALA A 199 -0.66 0.05 -10.43
C ALA A 199 -0.72 -0.81 -11.68
N GLY A 200 -0.96 -0.21 -12.82
CA GLY A 200 -0.99 -0.94 -14.08
C GLY A 200 -1.30 -0.07 -15.29
N PRO A 201 -1.27 -0.66 -16.49
CA PRO A 201 -1.60 0.01 -17.75
C PRO A 201 -3.11 0.09 -17.98
N VAL A 202 -3.52 1.10 -18.74
CA VAL A 202 -4.85 1.25 -19.31
C VAL A 202 -4.71 1.23 -20.83
N PHE A 203 -5.48 0.37 -21.49
CA PHE A 203 -5.45 0.23 -22.94
C PHE A 203 -6.81 0.58 -23.54
N ARG A 204 -6.80 1.25 -24.70
CA ARG A 204 -7.97 1.35 -25.57
C ARG A 204 -8.03 0.18 -26.53
N GLY A 205 -9.20 -0.05 -27.14
CA GLY A 205 -9.40 -1.18 -28.05
C GLY A 205 -8.52 -1.18 -29.31
N ASP A 206 -7.97 -0.01 -29.68
CA ASP A 206 -7.08 0.20 -30.81
C ASP A 206 -5.60 0.33 -30.41
N ALA A 207 -5.24 -0.14 -29.22
CA ALA A 207 -3.89 -0.01 -28.67
C ALA A 207 -2.84 -0.61 -29.62
N LYS A 208 -1.78 0.16 -29.87
CA LYS A 208 -0.66 -0.22 -30.74
C LYS A 208 0.36 -1.05 -29.96
N ARG A 209 1.27 -1.69 -30.70
CA ARG A 209 2.41 -2.40 -30.14
C ARG A 209 3.71 -1.71 -30.50
N LEU A 210 4.71 -1.82 -29.64
CA LEU A 210 6.08 -1.56 -30.00
C LEU A 210 6.55 -2.59 -31.05
N GLU A 211 7.63 -2.31 -31.78
CA GLU A 211 8.20 -3.27 -32.74
C GLU A 211 8.53 -4.62 -32.10
N GLY A 212 8.95 -4.62 -30.83
CA GLY A 212 9.21 -5.82 -30.03
C GLY A 212 7.94 -6.56 -29.54
N GLY A 213 6.74 -6.13 -29.95
CA GLY A 213 5.48 -6.81 -29.63
C GLY A 213 4.79 -6.37 -28.35
N VAL A 214 5.44 -5.63 -27.47
CA VAL A 214 4.88 -5.12 -26.21
C VAL A 214 3.71 -4.18 -26.51
N LEU A 215 2.57 -4.37 -25.85
CA LEU A 215 1.40 -3.53 -26.06
C LEU A 215 1.63 -2.14 -25.45
N LEU A 216 1.26 -1.09 -26.21
CA LEU A 216 1.48 0.28 -25.80
C LEU A 216 0.25 0.82 -25.06
N PRO A 217 0.34 1.11 -23.74
CA PRO A 217 -0.79 1.65 -22.99
C PRO A 217 -1.07 3.10 -23.35
N ASP A 218 -2.33 3.50 -23.31
CA ASP A 218 -2.79 4.89 -23.49
C ASP A 218 -2.62 5.73 -22.23
N ALA A 219 -2.71 5.07 -21.08
CA ALA A 219 -2.55 5.67 -19.77
C ALA A 219 -2.01 4.63 -18.77
N CYS A 220 -1.64 5.10 -17.60
CA CYS A 220 -1.32 4.26 -16.45
C CYS A 220 -2.28 4.60 -15.31
N PHE A 221 -2.75 3.58 -14.60
CA PHE A 221 -3.54 3.78 -13.39
C PHE A 221 -2.73 3.51 -12.13
N LYS A 222 -3.15 4.12 -11.03
CA LYS A 222 -2.64 3.83 -9.70
C LYS A 222 -3.77 4.00 -8.67
N ILE A 223 -3.88 3.05 -7.74
CA ILE A 223 -4.80 3.07 -6.62
C ILE A 223 -3.96 3.02 -5.35
N LEU A 224 -4.09 4.02 -4.51
CA LEU A 224 -3.44 4.12 -3.21
C LEU A 224 -4.49 3.83 -2.14
N ILE A 225 -4.17 2.98 -1.16
CA ILE A 225 -5.08 2.57 -0.12
C ILE A 225 -4.40 2.72 1.24
N VAL A 226 -5.06 3.40 2.18
CA VAL A 226 -4.68 3.49 3.58
C VAL A 226 -5.86 3.10 4.47
N GLU A 227 -5.59 2.62 5.67
CA GLU A 227 -6.61 2.40 6.68
C GLU A 227 -6.56 3.51 7.74
N VAL A 228 -7.69 4.16 7.97
CA VAL A 228 -7.88 5.13 9.05
C VAL A 228 -9.09 4.71 9.86
N ASN A 229 -8.91 4.45 11.15
CA ASN A 229 -9.96 3.95 12.04
C ASN A 229 -10.66 2.69 11.49
N GLN A 230 -9.87 1.73 10.99
CA GLN A 230 -10.33 0.46 10.40
C GLN A 230 -11.23 0.63 9.16
N ARG A 231 -11.13 1.75 8.48
CA ARG A 231 -11.85 2.02 7.23
C ARG A 231 -10.84 2.31 6.12
N PRO A 232 -11.03 1.72 4.94
CA PRO A 232 -10.21 2.06 3.79
C PRO A 232 -10.52 3.48 3.28
N HIS A 233 -9.46 4.19 2.95
CA HIS A 233 -9.50 5.45 2.22
C HIS A 233 -8.65 5.27 0.97
N MET A 234 -9.15 5.71 -0.17
CA MET A 234 -8.52 5.45 -1.46
C MET A 234 -8.28 6.74 -2.25
N LEU A 235 -7.16 6.77 -2.95
CA LEU A 235 -6.91 7.72 -4.04
C LEU A 235 -6.70 6.91 -5.31
N ALA A 236 -7.44 7.20 -6.34
CA ALA A 236 -7.34 6.53 -7.62
C ALA A 236 -6.96 7.54 -8.71
N PHE A 237 -6.10 7.12 -9.65
CA PHE A 237 -5.53 7.98 -10.69
C PHE A 237 -5.55 7.26 -12.03
N ILE A 238 -5.82 8.02 -13.10
CA ILE A 238 -5.53 7.62 -14.49
C ILE A 238 -4.71 8.74 -15.13
N MET A 239 -3.45 8.45 -15.41
CA MET A 239 -2.49 9.39 -15.98
C MET A 239 -2.22 9.04 -17.44
N PRO A 240 -2.62 9.88 -18.41
CA PRO A 240 -2.42 9.59 -19.82
C PRO A 240 -0.96 9.68 -20.24
N GLN A 241 -0.57 8.91 -21.27
CA GLN A 241 0.77 9.02 -21.85
C GLN A 241 1.09 10.40 -22.43
N SER A 242 0.06 11.20 -22.73
CA SER A 242 0.19 12.51 -23.40
C SER A 242 0.48 13.68 -22.46
N VAL A 243 0.74 13.41 -21.16
CA VAL A 243 1.09 14.49 -20.21
C VAL A 243 2.31 15.28 -20.68
N SER A 244 2.32 16.56 -20.39
CA SER A 244 3.45 17.46 -20.67
C SER A 244 4.60 17.27 -19.67
N GLY A 245 4.27 16.76 -18.47
CA GLY A 245 5.16 16.61 -17.32
C GLY A 245 5.16 17.79 -16.36
N ALA A 246 4.32 18.80 -16.63
CA ALA A 246 4.12 19.96 -15.74
C ALA A 246 2.88 19.79 -14.83
N GLU A 247 2.05 18.81 -15.12
CA GLU A 247 0.84 18.53 -14.37
C GLU A 247 1.14 17.96 -12.98
N LEU A 248 0.27 18.26 -12.03
CA LEU A 248 0.32 17.68 -10.69
C LEU A 248 -0.53 16.41 -10.65
N PRO A 249 -0.13 15.36 -9.90
CA PRO A 249 -0.88 14.10 -9.79
C PRO A 249 -2.36 14.28 -9.45
N GLN A 250 -2.72 15.26 -8.62
CA GLN A 250 -4.10 15.53 -8.23
C GLN A 250 -5.04 15.87 -9.39
N GLN A 251 -4.52 16.28 -10.54
CA GLN A 251 -5.32 16.58 -11.74
C GLN A 251 -5.84 15.31 -12.43
N PHE A 252 -5.32 14.15 -12.03
CA PHE A 252 -5.65 12.84 -12.59
C PHE A 252 -6.46 11.98 -11.63
N LEU A 253 -7.01 12.58 -10.55
CA LEU A 253 -7.89 11.87 -9.63
C LEU A 253 -9.13 11.35 -10.36
N THR A 254 -9.51 10.12 -10.04
CA THR A 254 -10.68 9.43 -10.59
C THR A 254 -11.27 8.50 -9.53
N SER A 255 -12.23 7.67 -9.89
CA SER A 255 -12.77 6.60 -9.05
C SER A 255 -12.15 5.25 -9.40
N VAL A 256 -12.19 4.31 -8.46
CA VAL A 256 -11.80 2.91 -8.71
C VAL A 256 -12.69 2.31 -9.79
N ALA A 257 -14.01 2.56 -9.75
CA ALA A 257 -14.97 2.10 -10.74
C ALA A 257 -14.60 2.53 -12.18
N GLU A 258 -14.08 3.74 -12.36
CA GLU A 258 -13.60 4.19 -13.68
C GLU A 258 -12.38 3.39 -14.13
N ILE A 259 -11.45 3.08 -13.22
CA ILE A 259 -10.30 2.21 -13.53
C ILE A 259 -10.78 0.82 -13.92
N GLU A 260 -11.73 0.24 -13.19
CA GLU A 260 -12.32 -1.06 -13.50
C GLU A 260 -12.96 -1.11 -14.88
N ASN A 261 -13.74 -0.07 -15.20
CA ASN A 261 -14.40 0.05 -16.51
C ASN A 261 -13.38 0.13 -17.66
N ARG A 262 -12.27 0.81 -17.46
CA ARG A 262 -11.24 0.95 -18.49
C ARG A 262 -10.30 -0.25 -18.60
N THR A 263 -10.06 -0.96 -17.51
CA THR A 263 -9.09 -2.05 -17.50
C THR A 263 -9.72 -3.41 -17.75
N GLY A 264 -11.01 -3.59 -17.43
CA GLY A 264 -11.67 -4.89 -17.40
C GLY A 264 -11.24 -5.76 -16.22
N LEU A 265 -10.69 -5.13 -15.17
CA LEU A 265 -10.34 -5.77 -13.90
C LEU A 265 -11.43 -5.50 -12.86
N THR A 266 -11.52 -6.31 -11.83
CA THR A 266 -12.22 -6.04 -10.58
C THR A 266 -11.18 -5.95 -9.48
N PHE A 267 -11.23 -4.90 -8.70
CA PHE A 267 -10.37 -4.71 -7.54
C PHE A 267 -11.12 -5.08 -6.25
N PHE A 268 -10.38 -5.38 -5.20
CA PHE A 268 -10.89 -5.65 -3.86
C PHE A 268 -11.97 -6.74 -3.73
N PRO A 269 -11.87 -7.88 -4.45
CA PRO A 269 -12.93 -8.88 -4.55
C PRO A 269 -13.28 -9.58 -3.22
N ASP A 270 -12.48 -9.36 -2.17
CA ASP A 270 -12.67 -9.93 -0.85
C ASP A 270 -13.18 -8.90 0.18
N LEU A 271 -13.43 -7.64 -0.24
CA LEU A 271 -14.09 -6.65 0.60
C LEU A 271 -15.59 -6.95 0.73
N PRO A 272 -16.23 -6.63 1.89
CA PRO A 272 -17.68 -6.61 1.98
C PRO A 272 -18.28 -5.63 0.97
N LYS A 273 -19.36 -6.02 0.32
CA LYS A 273 -20.00 -5.24 -0.76
C LYS A 273 -20.32 -3.79 -0.36
N GLU A 274 -20.77 -3.56 0.86
CA GLU A 274 -21.09 -2.21 1.32
C GLU A 274 -19.85 -1.30 1.42
N ILE A 275 -18.67 -1.89 1.67
CA ILE A 275 -17.40 -1.15 1.70
C ILE A 275 -16.90 -0.96 0.26
N GLU A 276 -16.92 -2.01 -0.55
CA GLU A 276 -16.54 -2.02 -1.96
C GLU A 276 -17.33 -0.94 -2.73
N GLU A 277 -18.66 -1.04 -2.79
CA GLU A 277 -19.54 -0.12 -3.52
C GLU A 277 -19.33 1.35 -3.12
N ARG A 278 -19.11 1.63 -1.83
CA ARG A 278 -18.88 3.00 -1.37
C ARG A 278 -17.53 3.53 -1.77
N THR A 279 -16.47 2.71 -1.67
CA THR A 279 -15.08 3.14 -1.93
C THR A 279 -14.75 3.18 -3.41
N GLU A 280 -15.41 2.38 -4.24
CA GLU A 280 -15.17 2.33 -5.68
C GLU A 280 -15.76 3.51 -6.45
N VAL A 281 -16.92 3.99 -6.02
CA VAL A 281 -17.64 5.09 -6.70
C VAL A 281 -17.11 6.46 -6.32
N GLU A 282 -16.52 6.59 -5.13
CA GLU A 282 -16.05 7.87 -4.61
C GLU A 282 -14.78 8.33 -5.33
N THR A 283 -14.85 9.51 -5.94
CA THR A 283 -13.65 10.22 -6.41
C THR A 283 -13.17 11.17 -5.32
N ALA A 284 -11.94 10.97 -4.87
CA ALA A 284 -11.35 11.85 -3.86
C ALA A 284 -11.26 13.28 -4.39
N LYS A 285 -11.62 14.26 -3.54
CA LYS A 285 -11.61 15.68 -3.92
C LYS A 285 -10.21 16.31 -3.79
N GLN A 286 -9.34 15.69 -3.03
CA GLN A 286 -7.99 16.19 -2.75
C GLN A 286 -7.06 15.05 -2.37
N MET A 287 -5.77 15.30 -2.46
CA MET A 287 -4.70 14.41 -1.97
C MET A 287 -4.67 14.42 -0.43
N TRP A 288 -4.05 13.41 0.15
CA TRP A 288 -3.85 13.31 1.60
C TRP A 288 -2.76 14.22 2.16
#